data_70d6467bcaf5df93f2477f9aeefcda66
#
_entry.id   70d6467bcaf5df93f2477f9aeefcda66
#
_cell.length_a   1.000
_cell.length_b   1.000
_cell.length_c   1.000
_cell.angle_alpha   90.00
_cell.angle_beta   90.00
_cell.angle_gamma   90.00
#
_symmetry.space_group_name_H-M   'P 1'
#
loop_
_entity.id
_entity.type
_entity.pdbx_description
1 polymer ?
#
loop_
_entity_poly.entity_id
_entity_poly.type
_entity_poly.pdbx_seq_one_letter_code
_entity_poly.pdbx_strand_id
1 'polypeptide(L)'
;GCLLEEMFPEGNMQMISSVIKNGTSMRQYEFSRCNEYIFYLRFGDAIISKEIPENVSTDIPWRPLMRSGTGSNNFRPNRPNSFYPIFWDKACGNIHHIGDPLLPAETSRLSISVPDNLIAIWPLDSAGRERVWGASAETLREYFKKGYAKVTHKGAKYSVQYITTGVINDIDIGKLNVTGKDSDGGIVGTYSEGKAQMPQNQWNIPSHNATTYGTNLLKDIVGNRFTFPKSLYAVHDCLKHSIREKKDALVIDFFSGSGTTLHAVNLLNAEDGGHRRCIMVTNNEVSADEAKMLKDKGYQPGDAEWEKLGIAHYVTWPRTVCSIEGHDVNGKPLKGDYLGSEPPIHMADGFEANAAFFKLGFLDPTAVSLGMRFSEMLPTLWLKTGAKGKCPELTGEQMPDMLILPENQFAVLINENTFADFAERLADHPEIRTVFLATDYEINYQSMVKNLNIANAYQLYRDYLDHFRLNRGRN
;
A
#
# COMPACT_ATOMS: atom_id res chain seq x y z
N GLY A 1 -7.76 -14.46 -13.31
CA GLY A 1 -7.05 -13.57 -14.22
C GLY A 1 -7.91 -13.16 -15.39
N CYS A 2 -8.26 -14.10 -16.28
CA CYS A 2 -8.98 -13.79 -17.54
C CYS A 2 -10.20 -12.88 -17.39
N LEU A 3 -11.05 -13.12 -16.39
CA LEU A 3 -12.22 -12.27 -16.15
C LEU A 3 -11.83 -10.80 -15.84
N LEU A 4 -10.82 -10.59 -15.00
CA LEU A 4 -10.37 -9.24 -14.70
C LEU A 4 -9.70 -8.55 -15.89
N GLU A 5 -8.97 -9.30 -16.72
CA GLU A 5 -8.37 -8.78 -17.95
C GLU A 5 -9.44 -8.41 -19.00
N GLU A 6 -10.52 -9.20 -19.06
CA GLU A 6 -11.66 -8.93 -19.94
C GLU A 6 -12.47 -7.71 -19.49
N MET A 7 -12.70 -7.59 -18.16
CA MET A 7 -13.45 -6.45 -17.60
C MET A 7 -12.66 -5.14 -17.60
N PHE A 8 -11.32 -5.20 -17.48
CA PHE A 8 -10.43 -4.05 -17.32
C PHE A 8 -9.21 -4.19 -18.24
N PRO A 9 -9.38 -4.11 -19.55
CA PRO A 9 -8.30 -4.31 -20.50
C PRO A 9 -7.17 -3.26 -20.42
N GLU A 10 -7.50 -2.06 -19.90
CA GLU A 10 -6.52 -0.99 -19.65
C GLU A 10 -5.74 -1.16 -18.33
N GLY A 11 -6.15 -2.09 -17.50
CA GLY A 11 -5.55 -2.34 -16.19
C GLY A 11 -4.28 -3.18 -16.29
N ASN A 12 -3.23 -2.76 -15.61
CA ASN A 12 -2.01 -3.58 -15.47
C ASN A 12 -2.18 -4.56 -14.30
N MET A 13 -2.40 -5.84 -14.62
CA MET A 13 -2.67 -6.87 -13.63
C MET A 13 -1.41 -7.66 -13.25
N GLN A 14 -1.21 -7.89 -11.96
CA GLN A 14 -0.21 -8.80 -11.41
C GLN A 14 -0.84 -9.68 -10.34
N MET A 15 -0.50 -10.96 -10.34
CA MET A 15 -0.92 -11.92 -9.32
C MET A 15 0.21 -12.20 -8.34
N ILE A 16 -0.13 -12.18 -7.06
CA ILE A 16 0.75 -12.56 -5.94
C ILE A 16 0.20 -13.83 -5.30
N SER A 17 1.07 -14.74 -4.94
CA SER A 17 0.75 -15.90 -4.09
C SER A 17 1.28 -15.66 -2.69
N SER A 18 0.40 -15.65 -1.68
CA SER A 18 0.78 -15.52 -0.26
C SER A 18 0.51 -16.80 0.50
N VAL A 19 1.50 -17.28 1.23
CA VAL A 19 1.37 -18.44 2.14
C VAL A 19 0.68 -17.97 3.41
N ILE A 20 -0.52 -18.50 3.67
CA ILE A 20 -1.39 -18.07 4.79
C ILE A 20 -1.46 -19.07 5.94
N LYS A 21 -0.98 -20.29 5.75
CA LYS A 21 -0.98 -21.34 6.77
C LYS A 21 0.07 -22.41 6.48
N ASN A 22 0.50 -23.09 7.51
CA ASN A 22 1.32 -24.30 7.36
C ASN A 22 0.49 -25.43 6.75
N GLY A 23 1.07 -26.19 5.83
CA GLY A 23 0.39 -27.24 5.05
C GLY A 23 -0.04 -28.48 5.84
N THR A 24 -0.72 -28.31 6.98
CA THR A 24 -1.11 -29.40 7.90
C THR A 24 -2.53 -29.92 7.69
N SER A 25 -3.30 -29.40 6.72
CA SER A 25 -4.65 -29.94 6.47
C SER A 25 -4.55 -31.29 5.77
N MET A 26 -4.94 -32.36 6.44
CA MET A 26 -5.04 -33.70 5.86
C MET A 26 -6.24 -33.78 4.91
N ARG A 27 -6.03 -33.47 3.64
CA ARG A 27 -6.91 -33.93 2.57
C ARG A 27 -6.34 -35.23 2.04
N GLN A 28 -7.12 -36.30 2.10
CA GLN A 28 -6.70 -37.56 1.50
C GLN A 28 -6.68 -37.38 -0.04
N TYR A 29 -5.54 -37.72 -0.64
CA TYR A 29 -5.34 -37.73 -2.10
C TYR A 29 -5.29 -36.37 -2.81
N GLU A 30 -5.24 -35.24 -2.09
CA GLU A 30 -5.12 -33.90 -2.67
C GLU A 30 -3.97 -33.10 -2.04
N PHE A 31 -3.43 -32.16 -2.81
CA PHE A 31 -2.46 -31.20 -2.24
C PHE A 31 -3.15 -30.30 -1.20
N SER A 32 -2.50 -30.12 -0.04
CA SER A 32 -2.96 -29.17 0.97
C SER A 32 -2.85 -27.74 0.45
N ARG A 33 -3.98 -27.04 0.38
CA ARG A 33 -3.98 -25.61 0.04
C ARG A 33 -3.42 -24.81 1.23
N CYS A 34 -2.25 -24.18 1.05
CA CYS A 34 -1.59 -23.37 2.06
C CYS A 34 -1.50 -21.87 1.68
N ASN A 35 -1.96 -21.50 0.50
CA ASN A 35 -1.82 -20.15 -0.02
C ASN A 35 -3.15 -19.55 -0.49
N GLU A 36 -3.15 -18.22 -0.62
CA GLU A 36 -4.16 -17.42 -1.28
C GLU A 36 -3.53 -16.60 -2.42
N TYR A 37 -4.35 -16.20 -3.37
CA TYR A 37 -3.93 -15.39 -4.50
C TYR A 37 -4.48 -13.98 -4.33
N ILE A 38 -3.62 -12.98 -4.56
CA ILE A 38 -3.93 -11.56 -4.51
C ILE A 38 -3.73 -11.02 -5.92
N PHE A 39 -4.72 -10.31 -6.45
CA PHE A 39 -4.63 -9.67 -7.74
C PHE A 39 -4.52 -8.17 -7.55
N TYR A 40 -3.38 -7.62 -7.99
CA TYR A 40 -3.18 -6.18 -8.10
C TYR A 40 -3.58 -5.75 -9.50
N LEU A 41 -4.58 -4.90 -9.60
CA LEU A 41 -5.01 -4.29 -10.85
C LEU A 41 -4.75 -2.78 -10.75
N ARG A 42 -3.81 -2.28 -11.55
CA ARG A 42 -3.34 -0.90 -11.49
C ARG A 42 -3.80 -0.13 -12.70
N PHE A 43 -4.23 1.11 -12.48
CA PHE A 43 -4.69 2.04 -13.51
C PHE A 43 -3.86 3.31 -13.49
N GLY A 44 -3.75 3.99 -14.65
CA GLY A 44 -3.01 5.22 -14.80
C GLY A 44 -1.55 5.08 -14.38
N ASP A 45 -1.10 5.98 -13.54
CA ASP A 45 0.26 6.08 -13.03
C ASP A 45 0.51 5.28 -11.72
N ALA A 46 -0.42 4.42 -11.33
CA ALA A 46 -0.28 3.62 -10.13
C ALA A 46 0.93 2.68 -10.20
N ILE A 47 1.77 2.71 -9.17
CA ILE A 47 2.99 1.89 -9.05
C ILE A 47 2.94 1.03 -7.79
N ILE A 48 3.75 -0.02 -7.78
CA ILE A 48 4.04 -0.78 -6.56
C ILE A 48 5.25 -0.15 -5.88
N SER A 49 5.12 0.16 -4.59
CA SER A 49 6.20 0.74 -3.79
C SER A 49 7.31 -0.27 -3.55
N LYS A 50 8.55 0.19 -3.57
CA LYS A 50 9.70 -0.63 -3.16
C LYS A 50 9.69 -0.82 -1.64
N GLU A 51 10.27 -1.92 -1.21
CA GLU A 51 10.48 -2.21 0.21
C GLU A 51 11.96 -2.39 0.52
N ILE A 52 12.35 -2.20 1.78
CA ILE A 52 13.65 -2.58 2.30
C ILE A 52 13.42 -3.91 3.03
N PRO A 53 13.91 -5.05 2.51
CA PRO A 53 13.73 -6.34 3.19
C PRO A 53 14.42 -6.35 4.56
N GLU A 54 13.81 -6.97 5.55
CA GLU A 54 14.30 -7.02 6.94
C GLU A 54 15.73 -7.56 7.12
N ASN A 55 16.21 -8.40 6.20
CA ASN A 55 17.52 -9.05 6.26
C ASN A 55 18.43 -8.69 5.09
N VAL A 56 18.37 -7.46 4.59
CA VAL A 56 19.27 -7.02 3.52
C VAL A 56 20.62 -6.66 4.09
N SER A 57 21.68 -7.26 3.50
CA SER A 57 23.03 -6.75 3.71
C SER A 57 23.08 -5.27 3.33
N THR A 58 23.54 -4.46 4.27
CA THR A 58 23.82 -3.04 4.02
C THR A 58 25.10 -2.84 3.22
N ASP A 59 25.84 -3.91 2.94
CA ASP A 59 27.10 -3.89 2.21
C ASP A 59 26.91 -3.53 0.73
N ILE A 60 28.00 -3.10 0.13
CA ILE A 60 28.04 -2.79 -1.31
C ILE A 60 27.79 -4.06 -2.14
N PRO A 61 26.78 -4.07 -3.02
CA PRO A 61 26.46 -5.24 -3.85
C PRO A 61 27.41 -5.35 -5.05
N TRP A 62 28.53 -6.03 -4.86
CA TRP A 62 29.49 -6.33 -5.93
C TRP A 62 28.92 -7.36 -6.90
N ARG A 63 29.10 -7.15 -8.19
CA ARG A 63 28.66 -8.07 -9.25
C ARG A 63 29.82 -8.54 -10.12
N PRO A 64 29.82 -9.81 -10.58
CA PRO A 64 30.78 -10.26 -11.58
C PRO A 64 30.74 -9.40 -12.83
N LEU A 65 31.90 -8.95 -13.32
CA LEU A 65 31.99 -8.16 -14.54
C LEU A 65 31.74 -9.01 -15.79
N MET A 66 32.16 -10.29 -15.75
CA MET A 66 31.94 -11.22 -16.87
C MET A 66 30.45 -11.54 -17.04
N ARG A 67 29.95 -11.43 -18.23
CA ARG A 67 28.58 -11.80 -18.58
C ARG A 67 28.42 -13.31 -18.63
N SER A 68 27.48 -13.87 -17.86
CA SER A 68 27.26 -15.32 -17.73
C SER A 68 25.99 -15.82 -18.40
N GLY A 69 25.13 -14.97 -18.97
CA GLY A 69 23.88 -15.38 -19.61
C GLY A 69 24.06 -16.30 -20.82
N THR A 70 23.01 -17.01 -21.22
CA THR A 70 23.01 -17.95 -22.35
C THR A 70 22.82 -17.28 -23.72
N GLY A 71 22.31 -16.05 -23.76
CA GLY A 71 22.06 -15.30 -24.98
C GLY A 71 23.35 -15.00 -25.76
N SER A 72 23.27 -14.91 -27.08
CA SER A 72 24.39 -14.72 -28.05
C SER A 72 25.23 -13.47 -27.72
N ASN A 73 24.61 -12.41 -27.21
CA ASN A 73 25.28 -11.16 -26.79
C ASN A 73 26.24 -11.29 -25.59
N ASN A 74 26.34 -12.48 -25.00
CA ASN A 74 27.27 -12.74 -23.89
C ASN A 74 28.57 -13.41 -24.36
N PHE A 75 28.73 -13.58 -25.67
CA PHE A 75 29.89 -14.20 -26.30
C PHE A 75 30.64 -13.22 -27.20
N ARG A 76 31.95 -13.44 -27.34
CA ARG A 76 32.88 -12.61 -28.11
C ARG A 76 32.44 -12.29 -29.54
N PRO A 77 31.96 -13.25 -30.39
CA PRO A 77 31.60 -12.95 -31.76
C PRO A 77 30.59 -11.80 -31.92
N ASN A 78 29.66 -11.68 -31.00
CA ASN A 78 28.61 -10.67 -31.08
C ASN A 78 28.95 -9.36 -30.35
N ARG A 79 30.02 -9.36 -29.53
CA ARG A 79 30.52 -8.18 -28.82
C ARG A 79 32.06 -8.14 -28.73
N PRO A 80 32.75 -8.10 -29.86
CA PRO A 80 34.21 -8.21 -29.90
C PRO A 80 34.92 -7.09 -29.14
N ASN A 81 34.35 -5.88 -29.12
CA ASN A 81 34.88 -4.73 -28.37
C ASN A 81 34.82 -4.89 -26.85
N SER A 82 34.11 -5.90 -26.34
CA SER A 82 34.05 -6.22 -24.92
C SER A 82 34.90 -7.43 -24.53
N PHE A 83 35.80 -7.86 -25.42
CA PHE A 83 36.75 -8.93 -25.19
C PHE A 83 38.17 -8.40 -25.20
N TYR A 84 38.74 -8.19 -24.03
CA TYR A 84 40.07 -7.62 -23.79
C TYR A 84 40.72 -8.21 -22.56
N PRO A 85 42.08 -8.24 -22.45
CA PRO A 85 42.78 -8.73 -21.25
C PRO A 85 42.82 -7.68 -20.14
N ILE A 86 42.81 -8.16 -18.92
CA ILE A 86 43.16 -7.39 -17.73
C ILE A 86 44.47 -7.96 -17.22
N PHE A 87 45.55 -7.17 -17.24
CA PHE A 87 46.87 -7.61 -16.79
C PHE A 87 47.04 -7.39 -15.31
N TRP A 88 47.26 -8.47 -14.59
CA TRP A 88 47.47 -8.52 -13.15
C TRP A 88 48.92 -8.76 -12.81
N ASP A 89 49.50 -7.93 -11.96
CA ASP A 89 50.86 -8.09 -11.45
C ASP A 89 50.89 -9.07 -10.30
N LYS A 90 51.67 -10.15 -10.44
CA LYS A 90 51.79 -11.22 -9.45
C LYS A 90 52.52 -10.76 -8.18
N ALA A 91 53.51 -9.85 -8.34
CA ALA A 91 54.35 -9.41 -7.22
C ALA A 91 53.65 -8.36 -6.36
N CYS A 92 52.98 -7.43 -7.03
CA CYS A 92 52.31 -6.32 -6.35
C CYS A 92 50.87 -6.65 -5.90
N GLY A 93 50.26 -7.74 -6.46
CA GLY A 93 48.90 -8.12 -6.18
C GLY A 93 47.86 -7.07 -6.63
N ASN A 94 48.13 -6.37 -7.71
CA ASN A 94 47.24 -5.33 -8.24
C ASN A 94 47.16 -5.34 -9.76
N ILE A 95 46.30 -4.50 -10.34
CA ILE A 95 46.19 -4.34 -11.79
C ILE A 95 47.36 -3.55 -12.32
N HIS A 96 48.06 -4.12 -13.26
CA HIS A 96 49.12 -3.43 -14.02
C HIS A 96 48.51 -2.50 -15.08
N HIS A 97 47.64 -3.02 -15.95
CA HIS A 97 46.90 -2.23 -16.95
C HIS A 97 45.72 -3.04 -17.53
N ILE A 98 44.85 -2.36 -18.24
CA ILE A 98 43.75 -2.97 -18.99
C ILE A 98 44.09 -2.82 -20.48
N GLY A 99 44.20 -3.95 -21.18
CA GLY A 99 44.47 -3.98 -22.59
C GLY A 99 43.31 -3.48 -23.46
N ASP A 100 43.58 -3.30 -24.72
CA ASP A 100 42.55 -2.94 -25.68
C ASP A 100 41.81 -4.16 -26.22
N PRO A 101 40.59 -3.98 -26.78
CA PRO A 101 39.85 -5.06 -27.40
C PRO A 101 40.65 -5.84 -28.42
N LEU A 102 40.63 -7.17 -28.35
CA LEU A 102 41.34 -8.04 -29.24
C LEU A 102 40.56 -8.21 -30.55
N LEU A 103 40.92 -7.40 -31.53
CA LEU A 103 40.29 -7.32 -32.86
C LEU A 103 41.24 -7.73 -33.97
N PRO A 104 40.72 -8.32 -35.10
CA PRO A 104 39.32 -8.76 -35.27
C PRO A 104 38.92 -9.90 -34.34
N ALA A 105 37.64 -10.27 -34.33
CA ALA A 105 37.11 -11.27 -33.37
C ALA A 105 37.74 -12.69 -33.52
N GLU A 106 38.31 -12.99 -34.64
CA GLU A 106 38.99 -14.26 -34.99
C GLU A 106 40.41 -14.34 -34.44
N THR A 107 40.97 -13.21 -33.98
CA THR A 107 42.34 -13.18 -33.45
C THR A 107 42.43 -14.03 -32.19
N SER A 108 43.36 -14.98 -32.16
CA SER A 108 43.53 -15.84 -30.99
C SER A 108 44.07 -15.04 -29.79
N ARG A 109 43.47 -15.22 -28.65
CA ARG A 109 43.99 -14.63 -27.37
C ARG A 109 45.40 -15.11 -27.02
N LEU A 110 45.79 -16.28 -27.52
CA LEU A 110 47.12 -16.85 -27.31
C LEU A 110 48.24 -16.12 -28.10
N SER A 111 47.88 -15.26 -29.06
CA SER A 111 48.85 -14.41 -29.77
C SER A 111 49.32 -13.22 -28.92
N ILE A 112 48.69 -12.96 -27.81
CA ILE A 112 49.08 -11.87 -26.90
C ILE A 112 50.27 -12.33 -26.05
N SER A 113 51.41 -11.66 -26.18
CA SER A 113 52.57 -11.87 -25.32
C SER A 113 52.29 -11.32 -23.92
N VAL A 114 52.43 -12.18 -22.93
CA VAL A 114 52.24 -11.81 -21.50
C VAL A 114 53.59 -11.91 -20.78
N PRO A 115 54.13 -10.81 -20.22
CA PRO A 115 55.36 -10.86 -19.44
C PRO A 115 55.25 -11.84 -18.25
N ASP A 116 56.35 -12.47 -17.88
CA ASP A 116 56.38 -13.53 -16.84
C ASP A 116 55.86 -13.06 -15.46
N ASN A 117 56.01 -11.79 -15.14
CA ASN A 117 55.52 -11.20 -13.89
C ASN A 117 54.03 -10.89 -13.96
N LEU A 118 53.36 -10.97 -15.11
CA LEU A 118 51.95 -10.64 -15.27
C LEU A 118 51.09 -11.87 -15.51
N ILE A 119 49.79 -11.72 -15.24
CA ILE A 119 48.74 -12.66 -15.65
C ILE A 119 47.72 -11.89 -16.50
N ALA A 120 47.38 -12.43 -17.66
CA ALA A 120 46.29 -11.90 -18.47
C ALA A 120 44.95 -12.59 -18.05
N ILE A 121 44.08 -11.82 -17.42
CA ILE A 121 42.74 -12.25 -17.02
C ILE A 121 41.78 -12.00 -18.19
N TRP A 122 41.23 -13.05 -18.76
CA TRP A 122 40.27 -13.03 -19.85
C TRP A 122 38.87 -13.43 -19.38
N PRO A 123 37.79 -12.96 -20.03
CA PRO A 123 36.44 -13.38 -19.71
C PRO A 123 36.15 -14.78 -20.27
N LEU A 124 36.60 -15.80 -19.55
CA LEU A 124 36.40 -17.20 -19.90
C LEU A 124 35.49 -17.89 -18.93
N ASP A 125 34.53 -18.67 -19.43
CA ASP A 125 33.69 -19.49 -18.55
C ASP A 125 34.42 -20.78 -18.14
N SER A 126 33.79 -21.59 -17.31
CA SER A 126 34.37 -22.85 -16.79
C SER A 126 34.71 -23.89 -17.88
N ALA A 127 34.12 -23.78 -19.06
CA ALA A 127 34.42 -24.62 -20.21
C ALA A 127 35.49 -23.99 -21.15
N GLY A 128 36.08 -22.85 -20.75
CA GLY A 128 37.08 -22.13 -21.55
C GLY A 128 36.50 -21.35 -22.75
N ARG A 129 35.19 -21.20 -22.86
CA ARG A 129 34.55 -20.44 -23.93
C ARG A 129 34.71 -18.94 -23.69
N GLU A 130 34.97 -18.22 -24.79
CA GLU A 130 35.20 -16.78 -24.77
C GLU A 130 33.89 -16.00 -24.58
N ARG A 131 33.76 -15.45 -23.40
CA ARG A 131 32.65 -14.55 -22.96
C ARG A 131 33.05 -13.10 -23.25
N VAL A 132 32.27 -12.17 -22.67
CA VAL A 132 32.56 -10.73 -22.76
C VAL A 132 32.46 -10.08 -21.38
N TRP A 133 33.20 -8.98 -21.22
CA TRP A 133 33.03 -8.12 -20.06
C TRP A 133 31.74 -7.30 -20.14
N GLY A 134 31.21 -6.88 -18.99
CA GLY A 134 30.00 -6.05 -18.87
C GLY A 134 30.23 -4.56 -19.12
N ALA A 135 31.51 -4.13 -19.22
CA ALA A 135 31.90 -2.75 -19.46
C ALA A 135 32.96 -2.67 -20.59
N SER A 136 33.12 -1.52 -21.19
CA SER A 136 34.22 -1.25 -22.10
C SER A 136 35.57 -1.13 -21.35
N ALA A 137 36.70 -1.32 -22.04
CA ALA A 137 38.03 -1.17 -21.42
C ALA A 137 38.21 0.24 -20.81
N GLU A 138 37.75 1.26 -21.49
CA GLU A 138 37.80 2.64 -21.03
C GLU A 138 36.99 2.87 -19.74
N THR A 139 35.73 2.44 -19.73
CA THR A 139 34.88 2.50 -18.53
C THR A 139 35.50 1.75 -17.35
N LEU A 140 36.08 0.59 -17.62
CA LEU A 140 36.71 -0.22 -16.59
C LEU A 140 37.98 0.43 -16.01
N ARG A 141 38.79 1.12 -16.82
CA ARG A 141 39.95 1.91 -16.36
C ARG A 141 39.51 2.97 -15.36
N GLU A 142 38.41 3.69 -15.64
CA GLU A 142 37.86 4.68 -14.72
C GLU A 142 37.28 4.05 -13.44
N TYR A 143 36.62 2.89 -13.56
CA TYR A 143 36.09 2.18 -12.42
C TYR A 143 37.18 1.75 -11.45
N PHE A 144 38.29 1.21 -11.94
CA PHE A 144 39.43 0.85 -11.06
C PHE A 144 40.05 2.06 -10.37
N LYS A 145 40.23 3.19 -11.08
CA LYS A 145 40.73 4.44 -10.44
C LYS A 145 39.86 4.87 -9.27
N LYS A 146 38.53 4.79 -9.43
CA LYS A 146 37.56 5.18 -8.41
C LYS A 146 37.32 4.11 -7.34
N GLY A 147 37.79 2.88 -7.55
CA GLY A 147 37.49 1.75 -6.67
C GLY A 147 36.11 1.14 -6.91
N TYR A 148 35.50 1.40 -8.07
CA TYR A 148 34.20 0.85 -8.47
C TYR A 148 34.31 -0.52 -9.15
N ALA A 149 35.53 -0.99 -9.34
CA ALA A 149 35.88 -2.34 -9.76
C ALA A 149 37.05 -2.87 -8.93
N LYS A 150 37.08 -4.19 -8.75
CA LYS A 150 38.15 -4.89 -8.03
C LYS A 150 38.38 -6.27 -8.63
N VAL A 151 39.58 -6.83 -8.41
CA VAL A 151 39.92 -8.20 -8.74
C VAL A 151 40.07 -8.98 -7.46
N THR A 152 39.28 -10.04 -7.34
CA THR A 152 39.41 -11.01 -6.25
C THR A 152 40.02 -12.31 -6.78
N HIS A 153 40.80 -13.04 -6.01
CA HIS A 153 41.33 -14.32 -6.44
C HIS A 153 41.23 -15.37 -5.34
N LYS A 154 41.03 -16.63 -5.76
CA LYS A 154 41.10 -17.80 -4.90
C LYS A 154 41.99 -18.83 -5.56
N GLY A 155 43.23 -18.96 -5.05
CA GLY A 155 44.27 -19.71 -5.74
C GLY A 155 44.57 -19.13 -7.12
N ALA A 156 44.54 -19.98 -8.16
CA ALA A 156 44.80 -19.56 -9.56
C ALA A 156 43.55 -18.95 -10.26
N LYS A 157 42.41 -18.88 -9.60
CA LYS A 157 41.16 -18.37 -10.19
C LYS A 157 40.95 -16.91 -9.82
N TYR A 158 40.97 -16.04 -10.87
CA TYR A 158 40.72 -14.61 -10.76
C TYR A 158 39.27 -14.28 -11.14
N SER A 159 38.65 -13.35 -10.40
CA SER A 159 37.31 -12.85 -10.67
C SER A 159 37.31 -11.31 -10.61
N VAL A 160 36.81 -10.71 -11.67
CA VAL A 160 36.65 -9.26 -11.73
C VAL A 160 35.24 -8.91 -11.32
N GLN A 161 35.11 -8.02 -10.35
CA GLN A 161 33.85 -7.54 -9.82
C GLN A 161 33.73 -6.03 -10.03
N TYR A 162 32.51 -5.54 -10.12
CA TYR A 162 32.21 -4.13 -10.26
C TYR A 162 30.90 -3.75 -9.58
N ILE A 163 30.71 -2.47 -9.32
CA ILE A 163 29.43 -1.92 -8.89
C ILE A 163 28.68 -1.34 -10.09
N THR A 164 27.34 -1.49 -10.06
CA THR A 164 26.48 -1.01 -11.16
C THR A 164 26.29 0.50 -11.09
N THR A 165 25.88 1.13 -12.21
CA THR A 165 25.54 2.56 -12.26
C THR A 165 24.52 2.97 -11.21
N GLY A 166 23.55 2.09 -10.89
CA GLY A 166 22.58 2.36 -9.81
C GLY A 166 23.24 2.48 -8.43
N VAL A 167 24.29 1.69 -8.14
CA VAL A 167 25.05 1.81 -6.89
C VAL A 167 25.90 3.08 -6.90
N ILE A 168 26.49 3.44 -8.06
CA ILE A 168 27.23 4.70 -8.21
C ILE A 168 26.32 5.90 -7.94
N ASN A 169 25.11 5.90 -8.50
CA ASN A 169 24.15 6.96 -8.20
C ASN A 169 23.74 7.01 -6.73
N ASP A 170 23.61 5.84 -6.05
CA ASP A 170 23.30 5.79 -4.63
C ASP A 170 24.45 6.42 -3.80
N ILE A 171 25.72 6.33 -4.26
CA ILE A 171 26.86 7.05 -3.65
C ILE A 171 26.72 8.56 -3.88
N ASP A 172 26.47 8.96 -5.13
CA ASP A 172 26.42 10.38 -5.53
C ASP A 172 25.33 11.16 -4.79
N ILE A 173 24.20 10.50 -4.49
CA ILE A 173 23.07 11.10 -3.72
C ILE A 173 23.15 10.85 -2.21
N GLY A 174 24.25 10.28 -1.70
CA GLY A 174 24.48 10.08 -0.27
C GLY A 174 23.68 8.95 0.40
N LYS A 175 23.03 8.08 -0.36
CA LYS A 175 22.34 6.89 0.19
C LYS A 175 23.29 5.78 0.61
N LEU A 176 24.44 5.69 -0.05
CA LEU A 176 25.52 4.77 0.29
C LEU A 176 26.70 5.59 0.85
N ASN A 177 27.04 5.37 2.09
CA ASN A 177 28.18 6.02 2.75
C ASN A 177 29.44 5.19 2.51
N VAL A 178 30.40 5.75 1.75
CA VAL A 178 31.69 5.11 1.48
C VAL A 178 32.66 5.45 2.61
N THR A 179 33.20 4.42 3.28
CA THR A 179 34.09 4.57 4.44
C THR A 179 35.56 4.35 4.09
N GLY A 180 35.89 3.77 2.93
CA GLY A 180 37.29 3.51 2.53
C GLY A 180 37.38 2.56 1.34
N LYS A 181 38.53 1.88 1.23
CA LYS A 181 38.78 0.82 0.23
C LYS A 181 39.28 -0.44 0.94
N ASP A 182 38.92 -1.60 0.40
CA ASP A 182 39.43 -2.90 0.83
C ASP A 182 40.83 -3.22 0.28
N SER A 183 41.40 -4.36 0.66
CA SER A 183 42.70 -4.82 0.21
C SER A 183 42.77 -5.08 -1.30
N ASP A 184 41.63 -5.29 -1.94
CA ASP A 184 41.52 -5.53 -3.40
C ASP A 184 41.28 -4.23 -4.18
N GLY A 185 41.34 -3.07 -3.50
CA GLY A 185 41.16 -1.74 -4.06
C GLY A 185 39.71 -1.32 -4.31
N GLY A 186 38.76 -2.14 -3.95
CA GLY A 186 37.34 -1.84 -4.03
C GLY A 186 36.85 -0.94 -2.90
N ILE A 187 35.91 -0.05 -3.16
CA ILE A 187 35.31 0.78 -2.11
C ILE A 187 34.60 -0.09 -1.06
N VAL A 188 34.67 0.35 0.20
CA VAL A 188 33.91 -0.19 1.34
C VAL A 188 32.93 0.86 1.82
N GLY A 189 31.75 0.45 2.13
CA GLY A 189 30.70 1.36 2.60
C GLY A 189 29.42 0.61 2.93
N THR A 190 28.46 1.32 3.51
CA THR A 190 27.18 0.78 3.93
C THR A 190 26.03 1.69 3.51
N TYR A 191 24.91 1.10 3.16
CA TYR A 191 23.65 1.83 3.00
C TYR A 191 23.13 2.26 4.36
N SER A 192 22.69 3.50 4.48
CA SER A 192 22.14 4.03 5.75
C SER A 192 20.85 3.31 6.17
N GLU A 193 20.03 2.91 5.20
CA GLU A 193 18.72 2.27 5.41
C GLU A 193 18.57 0.93 4.68
N GLY A 194 19.61 0.38 4.11
CA GLY A 194 19.53 -0.76 3.20
C GLY A 194 19.04 -0.35 1.80
N LYS A 195 19.16 -1.25 0.83
CA LYS A 195 18.75 -0.99 -0.54
C LYS A 195 17.31 -1.41 -0.79
N ALA A 196 16.43 -0.43 -1.08
CA ALA A 196 15.05 -0.70 -1.45
C ALA A 196 14.96 -1.55 -2.74
N GLN A 197 14.19 -2.63 -2.68
CA GLN A 197 13.96 -3.59 -3.77
C GLN A 197 12.48 -3.67 -4.13
N MET A 198 12.19 -4.14 -5.34
CA MET A 198 10.81 -4.46 -5.69
C MET A 198 10.36 -5.69 -4.92
N PRO A 199 9.16 -5.69 -4.31
CA PRO A 199 8.62 -6.86 -3.64
C PRO A 199 8.46 -8.04 -4.63
N GLN A 200 8.61 -9.24 -4.11
CA GLN A 200 8.43 -10.45 -4.91
C GLN A 200 6.94 -10.78 -5.07
N ASN A 201 6.61 -11.55 -6.10
CA ASN A 201 5.23 -12.01 -6.34
C ASN A 201 4.86 -13.31 -5.61
N GLN A 202 5.77 -13.84 -4.80
CA GLN A 202 5.53 -14.98 -3.92
C GLN A 202 5.90 -14.58 -2.50
N TRP A 203 4.91 -14.57 -1.63
CA TRP A 203 5.07 -14.17 -0.24
C TRP A 203 5.03 -15.38 0.69
N ASN A 204 6.16 -15.66 1.30
CA ASN A 204 6.28 -16.66 2.37
C ASN A 204 6.71 -15.94 3.65
N ILE A 205 5.81 -15.09 4.15
CA ILE A 205 6.05 -14.19 5.28
C ILE A 205 5.33 -14.76 6.51
N PRO A 206 6.02 -15.04 7.62
CA PRO A 206 5.41 -15.68 8.80
C PRO A 206 4.21 -14.92 9.37
N SER A 207 4.24 -13.58 9.33
CA SER A 207 3.14 -12.73 9.79
C SER A 207 1.87 -12.81 8.92
N HIS A 208 1.94 -13.41 7.72
CA HIS A 208 0.76 -13.67 6.89
C HIS A 208 -0.07 -14.87 7.35
N ASN A 209 0.37 -15.58 8.40
CA ASN A 209 -0.38 -16.71 8.93
C ASN A 209 -1.77 -16.29 9.43
N ALA A 210 -2.82 -16.73 8.72
CA ALA A 210 -4.21 -16.36 9.00
C ALA A 210 -4.73 -16.92 10.32
N THR A 211 -4.17 -18.02 10.83
CA THR A 211 -4.55 -18.56 12.14
C THR A 211 -4.05 -17.64 13.24
N THR A 212 -2.76 -17.30 13.23
CA THR A 212 -2.13 -16.50 14.29
C THR A 212 -2.59 -15.05 14.23
N TYR A 213 -2.45 -14.42 13.06
CA TYR A 213 -2.65 -12.97 12.89
C TYR A 213 -4.00 -12.59 12.26
N GLY A 214 -4.84 -13.58 12.01
CA GLY A 214 -6.23 -13.41 11.63
C GLY A 214 -7.14 -13.91 12.75
N THR A 215 -7.29 -15.24 12.87
CA THR A 215 -8.28 -15.86 13.78
C THR A 215 -7.97 -15.59 15.25
N ASN A 216 -6.73 -15.82 15.71
CA ASN A 216 -6.39 -15.60 17.11
C ASN A 216 -6.43 -14.12 17.47
N LEU A 217 -5.86 -13.25 16.63
CA LEU A 217 -5.93 -11.80 16.85
C LEU A 217 -7.38 -11.30 16.95
N LEU A 218 -8.25 -11.72 16.02
CA LEU A 218 -9.65 -11.32 16.06
C LEU A 218 -10.37 -11.85 17.30
N LYS A 219 -10.06 -13.09 17.69
CA LYS A 219 -10.62 -13.71 18.92
C LYS A 219 -10.20 -12.97 20.19
N ASP A 220 -8.98 -12.46 20.23
CA ASP A 220 -8.50 -11.65 21.36
C ASP A 220 -9.22 -10.29 21.46
N ILE A 221 -9.68 -9.75 20.33
CA ILE A 221 -10.40 -8.46 20.28
C ILE A 221 -11.91 -8.65 20.52
N VAL A 222 -12.57 -9.51 19.73
CA VAL A 222 -14.05 -9.62 19.74
C VAL A 222 -14.58 -10.98 20.20
N GLY A 223 -13.71 -11.91 20.56
CA GLY A 223 -14.13 -13.28 20.89
C GLY A 223 -14.31 -14.15 19.63
N ASN A 224 -14.86 -15.34 19.82
CA ASN A 224 -15.05 -16.32 18.72
C ASN A 224 -16.33 -16.01 17.91
N ARG A 225 -16.34 -14.88 17.20
CA ARG A 225 -17.53 -14.36 16.49
C ARG A 225 -17.44 -14.49 14.96
N PHE A 226 -16.30 -14.89 14.42
CA PHE A 226 -16.10 -14.93 12.98
C PHE A 226 -15.10 -16.01 12.57
N THR A 227 -15.42 -16.71 11.49
CA THR A 227 -14.56 -17.73 10.89
C THR A 227 -13.79 -17.16 9.69
N PHE A 228 -12.53 -17.56 9.55
CA PHE A 228 -11.68 -17.22 8.39
C PHE A 228 -11.33 -15.72 8.18
N PRO A 229 -11.03 -14.93 9.23
CA PRO A 229 -10.52 -13.59 9.02
C PRO A 229 -9.16 -13.66 8.32
N LYS A 230 -8.87 -12.64 7.50
CA LYS A 230 -7.55 -12.50 6.90
C LYS A 230 -6.53 -12.09 7.95
N SER A 231 -5.24 -12.46 7.74
CA SER A 231 -4.17 -11.91 8.55
C SER A 231 -4.12 -10.40 8.44
N LEU A 232 -3.99 -9.70 9.57
CA LEU A 232 -3.81 -8.25 9.62
C LEU A 232 -2.61 -7.83 8.76
N TYR A 233 -1.48 -8.53 8.89
CA TYR A 233 -0.24 -8.18 8.21
C TYR A 233 -0.26 -8.51 6.72
N ALA A 234 -0.99 -9.53 6.29
CA ALA A 234 -1.18 -9.78 4.86
C ALA A 234 -1.95 -8.63 4.18
N VAL A 235 -2.99 -8.10 4.83
CA VAL A 235 -3.74 -6.95 4.33
C VAL A 235 -2.92 -5.66 4.45
N HIS A 236 -2.20 -5.48 5.55
CA HIS A 236 -1.28 -4.37 5.76
C HIS A 236 -0.23 -4.28 4.64
N ASP A 237 0.43 -5.38 4.29
CA ASP A 237 1.45 -5.40 3.25
C ASP A 237 0.85 -5.16 1.86
N CYS A 238 -0.37 -5.66 1.58
CA CYS A 238 -1.10 -5.30 0.36
C CYS A 238 -1.28 -3.78 0.23
N LEU A 239 -1.68 -3.12 1.31
CA LEU A 239 -1.87 -1.67 1.35
C LEU A 239 -0.53 -0.94 1.27
N LYS A 240 0.46 -1.36 2.05
CA LYS A 240 1.80 -0.78 2.09
C LYS A 240 2.44 -0.71 0.71
N HIS A 241 2.37 -1.81 -0.07
CA HIS A 241 2.91 -1.82 -1.42
C HIS A 241 2.15 -0.93 -2.39
N SER A 242 0.85 -0.69 -2.16
CA SER A 242 0.01 0.12 -3.04
C SER A 242 0.02 1.61 -2.72
N ILE A 243 0.07 1.97 -1.43
CA ILE A 243 -0.21 3.34 -0.96
C ILE A 243 0.81 3.88 0.04
N ARG A 244 1.99 3.25 0.18
CA ARG A 244 3.06 3.74 1.08
C ARG A 244 3.39 5.21 0.84
N GLU A 245 3.58 5.60 -0.41
CA GLU A 245 3.95 6.96 -0.82
C GLU A 245 2.73 7.93 -0.83
N LYS A 246 1.51 7.41 -0.67
CA LYS A 246 0.26 8.19 -0.67
C LYS A 246 -0.31 8.21 0.75
N LYS A 247 0.22 9.10 1.58
CA LYS A 247 -0.13 9.17 3.02
C LYS A 247 -1.55 9.67 3.32
N ASP A 248 -2.24 10.22 2.33
CA ASP A 248 -3.62 10.72 2.37
C ASP A 248 -4.60 9.87 1.53
N ALA A 249 -4.19 8.69 1.08
CA ALA A 249 -5.00 7.82 0.23
C ALA A 249 -6.35 7.47 0.86
N LEU A 250 -7.36 7.32 -0.01
CA LEU A 250 -8.66 6.75 0.35
C LEU A 250 -8.68 5.27 -0.03
N VAL A 251 -8.92 4.41 0.94
CA VAL A 251 -9.10 2.97 0.77
C VAL A 251 -10.59 2.66 0.84
N ILE A 252 -11.09 1.88 -0.10
CA ILE A 252 -12.48 1.40 -0.10
C ILE A 252 -12.47 -0.13 -0.11
N ASP A 253 -13.16 -0.73 0.85
CA ASP A 253 -13.32 -2.18 0.97
C ASP A 253 -14.81 -2.54 0.86
N PHE A 254 -15.21 -3.14 -0.27
CA PHE A 254 -16.61 -3.45 -0.57
C PHE A 254 -17.14 -4.70 0.15
N PHE A 255 -16.26 -5.55 0.67
CA PHE A 255 -16.66 -6.77 1.38
C PHE A 255 -15.82 -6.92 2.64
N SER A 256 -15.91 -5.92 3.52
CA SER A 256 -14.98 -5.76 4.66
C SER A 256 -14.99 -6.91 5.67
N GLY A 257 -16.00 -7.75 5.65
CA GLY A 257 -16.08 -8.93 6.51
C GLY A 257 -15.80 -8.60 7.97
N SER A 258 -14.68 -9.08 8.51
CA SER A 258 -14.29 -8.78 9.90
C SER A 258 -13.64 -7.42 10.13
N GLY A 259 -13.54 -6.54 9.11
CA GLY A 259 -12.95 -5.20 9.25
C GLY A 259 -11.42 -5.16 9.32
N THR A 260 -10.75 -6.15 8.72
CA THR A 260 -9.27 -6.22 8.73
C THR A 260 -8.63 -5.02 8.02
N THR A 261 -9.27 -4.53 6.95
CA THR A 261 -8.72 -3.44 6.13
C THR A 261 -8.59 -2.13 6.90
N LEU A 262 -9.60 -1.72 7.67
CA LEU A 262 -9.51 -0.50 8.49
C LEU A 262 -8.43 -0.64 9.57
N HIS A 263 -8.36 -1.79 10.22
CA HIS A 263 -7.32 -2.06 11.21
C HIS A 263 -5.92 -1.93 10.60
N ALA A 264 -5.72 -2.46 9.38
CA ALA A 264 -4.46 -2.35 8.64
C ALA A 264 -4.15 -0.90 8.20
N VAL A 265 -5.17 -0.12 7.81
CA VAL A 265 -5.01 1.31 7.49
C VAL A 265 -4.57 2.11 8.72
N ASN A 266 -5.19 1.86 9.88
CA ASN A 266 -4.82 2.53 11.13
C ASN A 266 -3.39 2.18 11.56
N LEU A 267 -3.00 0.90 11.43
CA LEU A 267 -1.63 0.47 11.70
C LEU A 267 -0.63 1.17 10.76
N LEU A 268 -0.90 1.20 9.46
CA LEU A 268 -0.02 1.87 8.50
C LEU A 268 0.10 3.38 8.76
N ASN A 269 -0.99 4.04 9.19
CA ASN A 269 -0.94 5.44 9.59
C ASN A 269 -0.11 5.66 10.86
N ALA A 270 -0.22 4.77 11.84
CA ALA A 270 0.57 4.84 13.07
C ALA A 270 2.07 4.61 12.81
N GLU A 271 2.42 3.73 11.86
CA GLU A 271 3.81 3.45 11.49
C GLU A 271 4.50 4.62 10.80
N ASP A 272 3.81 5.35 9.93
CA ASP A 272 4.45 6.33 9.06
C ASP A 272 3.91 7.77 9.18
N GLY A 273 3.02 8.02 10.15
CA GLY A 273 2.37 9.32 10.36
C GLY A 273 1.43 9.71 9.22
N GLY A 274 0.85 8.75 8.53
CA GLY A 274 -0.10 8.97 7.44
C GLY A 274 -1.50 9.35 7.96
N HIS A 275 -2.30 9.89 7.05
CA HIS A 275 -3.70 10.27 7.27
C HIS A 275 -4.64 9.59 6.26
N ARG A 276 -4.33 8.34 5.91
CA ARG A 276 -5.14 7.53 5.00
C ARG A 276 -6.50 7.28 5.63
N ARG A 277 -7.52 7.29 4.80
CA ARG A 277 -8.91 7.07 5.20
C ARG A 277 -9.40 5.74 4.66
N CYS A 278 -10.35 5.11 5.35
CA CYS A 278 -10.94 3.86 4.92
C CYS A 278 -12.46 3.93 4.95
N ILE A 279 -13.09 3.50 3.85
CA ILE A 279 -14.54 3.28 3.77
C ILE A 279 -14.75 1.77 3.66
N MET A 280 -15.36 1.19 4.67
CA MET A 280 -15.73 -0.23 4.67
C MET A 280 -17.21 -0.39 4.34
N VAL A 281 -17.52 -1.21 3.35
CA VAL A 281 -18.89 -1.56 2.99
C VAL A 281 -19.08 -3.05 3.25
N THR A 282 -20.10 -3.40 4.01
CA THR A 282 -20.46 -4.80 4.26
C THR A 282 -21.96 -4.94 4.41
N ASN A 283 -22.48 -6.11 4.05
CA ASN A 283 -23.84 -6.49 4.46
C ASN A 283 -23.86 -6.79 5.99
N ASN A 284 -25.03 -6.96 6.53
CA ASN A 284 -25.20 -7.39 7.91
C ASN A 284 -25.68 -8.84 7.98
N GLU A 285 -24.97 -9.72 7.27
CA GLU A 285 -25.29 -11.16 7.20
C GLU A 285 -25.09 -11.82 8.57
N VAL A 286 -26.06 -12.65 8.97
CA VAL A 286 -26.00 -13.47 10.18
C VAL A 286 -25.51 -14.86 9.81
N SER A 287 -24.62 -15.44 10.62
CA SER A 287 -24.11 -16.80 10.37
C SER A 287 -25.24 -17.85 10.36
N ALA A 288 -25.02 -18.95 9.67
CA ALA A 288 -26.05 -20.00 9.52
C ALA A 288 -26.51 -20.56 10.89
N ASP A 289 -25.60 -20.72 11.84
CA ASP A 289 -25.89 -21.24 13.17
C ASP A 289 -26.71 -20.25 14.01
N GLU A 290 -26.32 -18.97 13.98
CA GLU A 290 -27.04 -17.89 14.68
C GLU A 290 -28.39 -17.64 14.04
N ALA A 291 -28.49 -17.67 12.70
CA ALA A 291 -29.74 -17.54 11.97
C ALA A 291 -30.74 -18.65 12.33
N LYS A 292 -30.25 -19.90 12.50
CA LYS A 292 -31.10 -21.01 12.98
C LYS A 292 -31.61 -20.75 14.40
N MET A 293 -30.70 -20.39 15.32
CA MET A 293 -31.05 -20.08 16.71
C MET A 293 -32.06 -18.92 16.81
N LEU A 294 -31.91 -17.88 15.98
CA LEU A 294 -32.85 -16.74 15.94
C LEU A 294 -34.22 -17.14 15.43
N LYS A 295 -34.27 -17.96 14.33
CA LYS A 295 -35.54 -18.49 13.79
C LYS A 295 -36.27 -19.37 14.81
N ASP A 296 -35.56 -20.21 15.55
CA ASP A 296 -36.13 -21.05 16.60
C ASP A 296 -36.72 -20.21 17.74
N LYS A 297 -36.24 -18.96 17.94
CA LYS A 297 -36.79 -17.97 18.88
C LYS A 297 -37.87 -17.08 18.26
N GLY A 298 -38.22 -17.27 16.98
CA GLY A 298 -39.26 -16.53 16.28
C GLY A 298 -38.81 -15.23 15.62
N TYR A 299 -37.51 -14.92 15.60
CA TYR A 299 -36.97 -13.72 14.97
C TYR A 299 -36.72 -13.94 13.45
N GLN A 300 -36.85 -12.85 12.68
CA GLN A 300 -36.65 -12.84 11.23
C GLN A 300 -35.65 -11.76 10.80
N PRO A 301 -35.09 -11.83 9.60
CA PRO A 301 -34.27 -10.75 9.02
C PRO A 301 -35.03 -9.42 9.06
N GLY A 302 -34.35 -8.38 9.59
CA GLY A 302 -34.94 -7.06 9.81
C GLY A 302 -35.38 -6.79 11.24
N ASP A 303 -35.59 -7.82 12.07
CA ASP A 303 -35.85 -7.65 13.50
C ASP A 303 -34.60 -7.14 14.23
N ALA A 304 -34.78 -6.31 15.25
CA ALA A 304 -33.65 -5.73 16.00
C ALA A 304 -32.70 -6.80 16.59
N GLU A 305 -33.28 -7.91 17.09
CA GLU A 305 -32.49 -9.02 17.66
C GLU A 305 -31.70 -9.79 16.56
N TRP A 306 -32.26 -9.86 15.36
CA TRP A 306 -31.56 -10.43 14.19
C TRP A 306 -30.39 -9.55 13.78
N GLU A 307 -30.65 -8.27 13.59
CA GLU A 307 -29.65 -7.30 13.11
C GLU A 307 -28.47 -7.16 14.06
N LYS A 308 -28.66 -7.33 15.36
CA LYS A 308 -27.57 -7.27 16.37
C LYS A 308 -26.51 -8.36 16.18
N LEU A 309 -26.88 -9.53 15.61
CA LEU A 309 -25.95 -10.66 15.39
C LEU A 309 -25.38 -10.67 13.96
N GLY A 310 -25.74 -9.70 13.14
CA GLY A 310 -25.15 -9.56 11.80
C GLY A 310 -23.69 -9.11 11.85
N ILE A 311 -22.91 -9.51 10.86
CA ILE A 311 -21.46 -9.31 10.79
C ILE A 311 -21.04 -7.85 10.99
N ALA A 312 -21.78 -6.89 10.45
CA ALA A 312 -21.48 -5.48 10.59
C ALA A 312 -21.54 -5.02 12.05
N HIS A 313 -22.59 -5.39 12.77
CA HIS A 313 -22.83 -5.00 14.18
C HIS A 313 -22.07 -5.88 15.18
N TYR A 314 -21.93 -7.17 14.89
CA TYR A 314 -21.42 -8.14 15.85
C TYR A 314 -19.91 -8.36 15.76
N VAL A 315 -19.32 -8.06 14.61
CA VAL A 315 -17.89 -8.32 14.36
C VAL A 315 -17.16 -7.06 13.88
N THR A 316 -17.57 -6.48 12.75
CA THR A 316 -16.83 -5.40 12.08
C THR A 316 -16.73 -4.15 12.93
N TRP A 317 -17.87 -3.67 13.42
CA TRP A 317 -17.92 -2.47 14.27
C TRP A 317 -17.22 -2.66 15.62
N PRO A 318 -17.48 -3.73 16.41
CA PRO A 318 -16.74 -3.97 17.64
C PRO A 318 -15.23 -4.09 17.43
N ARG A 319 -14.77 -4.78 16.39
CA ARG A 319 -13.33 -4.81 16.06
C ARG A 319 -12.78 -3.41 15.81
N THR A 320 -13.51 -2.59 15.06
CA THR A 320 -13.11 -1.22 14.75
C THR A 320 -12.94 -0.41 16.03
N VAL A 321 -13.96 -0.38 16.89
CA VAL A 321 -13.92 0.36 18.16
C VAL A 321 -12.80 -0.15 19.05
N CYS A 322 -12.75 -1.47 19.29
CA CYS A 322 -11.78 -2.08 20.21
C CYS A 322 -10.33 -1.88 19.74
N SER A 323 -10.06 -1.96 18.43
CA SER A 323 -8.70 -1.72 17.93
C SER A 323 -8.28 -0.26 18.02
N ILE A 324 -9.22 0.69 17.85
CA ILE A 324 -8.96 2.13 18.02
C ILE A 324 -8.73 2.47 19.49
N GLU A 325 -9.52 1.90 20.41
CA GLU A 325 -9.47 2.20 21.83
C GLU A 325 -8.48 1.33 22.64
N GLY A 326 -7.85 0.32 22.01
CA GLY A 326 -6.82 -0.53 22.63
C GLY A 326 -7.34 -1.56 23.64
N HIS A 327 -8.61 -1.94 23.57
CA HIS A 327 -9.21 -2.93 24.48
C HIS A 327 -10.06 -3.99 23.74
N ASP A 328 -10.39 -5.09 24.43
CA ASP A 328 -11.32 -6.09 23.91
C ASP A 328 -12.79 -5.67 24.14
N VAL A 329 -13.74 -6.46 23.63
CA VAL A 329 -15.19 -6.21 23.81
C VAL A 329 -15.65 -6.23 25.27
N ASN A 330 -14.82 -6.65 26.20
CA ASN A 330 -15.11 -6.65 27.64
C ASN A 330 -14.40 -5.48 28.38
N GLY A 331 -13.76 -4.56 27.63
CA GLY A 331 -13.03 -3.42 28.17
C GLY A 331 -11.65 -3.77 28.75
N LYS A 332 -11.11 -4.97 28.49
CA LYS A 332 -9.78 -5.37 28.94
C LYS A 332 -8.73 -4.91 27.94
N PRO A 333 -7.62 -4.26 28.37
CA PRO A 333 -6.55 -3.84 27.48
C PRO A 333 -6.03 -4.99 26.61
N LEU A 334 -5.82 -4.72 25.31
CA LEU A 334 -5.22 -5.67 24.38
C LEU A 334 -3.78 -5.94 24.79
N LYS A 335 -3.26 -7.13 24.47
CA LYS A 335 -1.91 -7.55 24.85
C LYS A 335 -1.00 -7.64 23.64
N GLY A 336 0.26 -7.27 23.88
CA GLY A 336 1.34 -7.38 22.89
C GLY A 336 1.49 -6.14 22.02
N ASP A 337 2.37 -6.27 21.05
CA ASP A 337 2.79 -5.21 20.17
C ASP A 337 2.45 -5.57 18.71
N TYR A 338 2.22 -4.55 17.88
CA TYR A 338 2.17 -4.75 16.45
C TYR A 338 3.56 -5.07 15.90
N LEU A 339 3.63 -6.01 14.95
CA LEU A 339 4.90 -6.43 14.37
C LEU A 339 5.44 -5.38 13.40
N GLY A 340 6.77 -5.28 13.33
CA GLY A 340 7.45 -4.51 12.28
C GLY A 340 7.53 -3.01 12.52
N SER A 341 7.13 -2.51 13.70
CA SER A 341 7.25 -1.08 14.06
C SER A 341 8.41 -0.84 15.03
N GLU A 342 9.19 0.20 14.74
CA GLU A 342 10.20 0.73 15.64
C GLU A 342 10.05 2.26 15.72
N PRO A 343 9.74 2.82 16.92
CA PRO A 343 9.52 2.12 18.19
C PRO A 343 8.29 1.21 18.18
N PRO A 344 8.20 0.21 19.08
CA PRO A 344 7.05 -0.69 19.18
C PRO A 344 5.73 0.07 19.36
N ILE A 345 4.69 -0.32 18.62
CA ILE A 345 3.32 0.17 18.80
C ILE A 345 2.59 -0.85 19.65
N HIS A 346 2.21 -0.46 20.89
CA HIS A 346 1.49 -1.35 21.79
C HIS A 346 0.02 -1.43 21.40
N MET A 347 -0.54 -2.64 21.35
CA MET A 347 -1.97 -2.82 21.01
C MET A 347 -2.90 -2.15 22.01
N ALA A 348 -2.48 -2.05 23.29
CA ALA A 348 -3.23 -1.41 24.35
C ALA A 348 -3.34 0.11 24.22
N ASP A 349 -2.44 0.75 23.47
CA ASP A 349 -2.46 2.21 23.27
C ASP A 349 -3.52 2.63 22.24
N GLY A 350 -4.03 1.65 21.46
CA GLY A 350 -4.98 1.93 20.38
C GLY A 350 -4.39 2.75 19.24
N PHE A 351 -5.24 3.50 18.55
CA PHE A 351 -4.82 4.36 17.43
C PHE A 351 -5.41 5.76 17.55
N GLU A 352 -4.65 6.77 17.17
CA GLU A 352 -5.16 8.15 16.94
C GLU A 352 -6.05 8.16 15.69
N ALA A 353 -7.24 7.59 15.79
CA ALA A 353 -8.18 7.47 14.70
C ALA A 353 -9.62 7.64 15.21
N ASN A 354 -10.52 8.02 14.32
CA ASN A 354 -11.95 8.00 14.58
C ASN A 354 -12.66 7.15 13.52
N ALA A 355 -13.84 6.67 13.86
CA ALA A 355 -14.68 5.92 12.95
C ALA A 355 -16.16 6.28 13.19
N ALA A 356 -16.95 6.20 12.12
CA ALA A 356 -18.40 6.36 12.21
C ALA A 356 -19.07 5.17 11.50
N PHE A 357 -20.13 4.66 12.11
CA PHE A 357 -20.92 3.57 11.57
C PHE A 357 -22.23 4.10 10.99
N PHE A 358 -22.52 3.71 9.75
CA PHE A 358 -23.73 4.10 9.06
C PHE A 358 -24.50 2.89 8.56
N LYS A 359 -25.81 2.95 8.66
CA LYS A 359 -26.71 2.05 7.94
C LYS A 359 -27.12 2.71 6.63
N LEU A 360 -26.75 2.12 5.50
CA LEU A 360 -27.20 2.59 4.20
C LEU A 360 -28.66 2.15 3.98
N GLY A 361 -29.50 3.11 3.69
CA GLY A 361 -30.93 2.90 3.40
C GLY A 361 -31.37 3.70 2.18
N PHE A 362 -32.57 3.46 1.73
CA PHE A 362 -33.23 4.26 0.70
C PHE A 362 -34.29 5.14 1.33
N LEU A 363 -34.21 6.44 1.06
CA LEU A 363 -35.23 7.39 1.47
C LEU A 363 -36.20 7.62 0.32
N ASP A 364 -37.50 7.79 0.65
CA ASP A 364 -38.49 8.18 -0.34
C ASP A 364 -38.21 9.60 -0.85
N PRO A 365 -38.04 9.81 -2.19
CA PRO A 365 -37.67 11.10 -2.75
C PRO A 365 -38.68 12.21 -2.42
N THR A 366 -39.98 11.89 -2.35
CA THR A 366 -41.00 12.86 -2.02
C THR A 366 -40.92 13.29 -0.55
N ALA A 367 -40.72 12.33 0.35
CA ALA A 367 -40.52 12.62 1.77
C ALA A 367 -39.25 13.46 2.03
N VAL A 368 -38.19 13.24 1.24
CA VAL A 368 -36.97 14.05 1.28
C VAL A 368 -37.24 15.47 0.80
N SER A 369 -37.90 15.65 -0.36
CA SER A 369 -38.21 16.97 -0.91
C SER A 369 -39.15 17.79 -0.03
N LEU A 370 -40.00 17.13 0.76
CA LEU A 370 -40.86 17.76 1.76
C LEU A 370 -40.16 18.01 3.11
N GLY A 371 -38.87 17.72 3.22
CA GLY A 371 -38.09 17.90 4.44
C GLY A 371 -38.38 16.91 5.57
N MET A 372 -39.29 15.97 5.40
CA MET A 372 -39.71 15.02 6.45
C MET A 372 -38.59 14.03 6.84
N ARG A 373 -37.54 13.87 6.03
CA ARG A 373 -36.42 12.96 6.28
C ARG A 373 -35.06 13.69 6.45
N PHE A 374 -35.09 14.96 6.81
CA PHE A 374 -33.88 15.78 6.92
C PHE A 374 -32.86 15.20 7.94
N SER A 375 -33.34 14.73 9.10
CA SER A 375 -32.49 14.13 10.14
C SER A 375 -31.68 12.94 9.61
N GLU A 376 -32.26 12.16 8.71
CA GLU A 376 -31.63 11.01 8.09
C GLU A 376 -30.63 11.41 6.97
N MET A 377 -30.76 12.63 6.43
CA MET A 377 -29.83 13.20 5.44
C MET A 377 -28.62 13.87 6.08
N LEU A 378 -28.73 14.36 7.30
CA LEU A 378 -27.70 15.14 7.97
C LEU A 378 -26.32 14.46 8.00
N PRO A 379 -26.20 13.14 8.26
CA PRO A 379 -24.93 12.43 8.15
C PRO A 379 -24.32 12.46 6.75
N THR A 380 -25.16 12.46 5.70
CA THR A 380 -24.67 12.55 4.30
C THR A 380 -24.09 13.94 4.01
N LEU A 381 -24.72 15.01 4.53
CA LEU A 381 -24.20 16.37 4.42
C LEU A 381 -22.86 16.51 5.14
N TRP A 382 -22.76 15.95 6.35
CA TRP A 382 -21.53 15.92 7.12
C TRP A 382 -20.40 15.17 6.38
N LEU A 383 -20.67 14.01 5.77
CA LEU A 383 -19.71 13.29 4.94
C LEU A 383 -19.27 14.11 3.73
N LYS A 384 -20.21 14.81 3.06
CA LYS A 384 -19.91 15.67 1.90
C LYS A 384 -18.98 16.83 2.26
N THR A 385 -18.99 17.29 3.49
CA THR A 385 -18.12 18.37 4.00
C THR A 385 -16.80 17.89 4.58
N GLY A 386 -16.48 16.59 4.47
CA GLY A 386 -15.23 16.01 4.92
C GLY A 386 -15.25 15.43 6.32
N ALA A 387 -16.43 15.19 6.88
CA ALA A 387 -16.64 14.47 8.15
C ALA A 387 -15.86 15.06 9.34
N LYS A 388 -15.86 16.37 9.49
CA LYS A 388 -15.15 17.07 10.57
C LYS A 388 -15.95 17.04 11.86
N GLY A 389 -15.27 16.84 12.98
CA GLY A 389 -15.89 16.72 14.30
C GLY A 389 -16.82 15.51 14.42
N LYS A 390 -17.63 15.46 15.45
CA LYS A 390 -18.65 14.42 15.63
C LYS A 390 -19.76 14.59 14.60
N CYS A 391 -20.29 13.48 14.09
CA CYS A 391 -21.47 13.52 13.22
C CYS A 391 -22.63 14.21 13.96
N PRO A 392 -23.21 15.29 13.39
CA PRO A 392 -24.28 16.02 14.06
C PRO A 392 -25.58 15.23 14.08
N GLU A 393 -26.30 15.31 15.18
CA GLU A 393 -27.60 14.70 15.38
C GLU A 393 -28.64 15.80 15.71
N LEU A 394 -29.85 15.69 15.17
CA LEU A 394 -30.93 16.55 15.55
C LEU A 394 -31.54 16.07 16.86
N THR A 395 -31.46 16.92 17.89
CA THR A 395 -32.09 16.69 19.21
C THR A 395 -33.37 17.50 19.28
N GLY A 396 -34.49 16.93 18.88
CA GLY A 396 -35.80 17.59 18.99
C GLY A 396 -36.83 17.04 18.01
N GLU A 397 -38.08 17.17 18.35
CA GLU A 397 -39.19 16.73 17.49
C GLU A 397 -39.53 17.71 16.37
N GLN A 398 -39.09 18.99 16.49
CA GLN A 398 -39.38 20.03 15.50
C GLN A 398 -38.15 20.28 14.61
N MET A 399 -38.41 20.38 13.31
CA MET A 399 -37.41 20.77 12.33
C MET A 399 -36.97 22.21 12.60
N PRO A 400 -35.68 22.50 12.75
CA PRO A 400 -35.20 23.89 12.89
C PRO A 400 -35.25 24.62 11.56
N ASP A 401 -35.37 25.95 11.61
CA ASP A 401 -35.31 26.76 10.40
C ASP A 401 -33.91 26.78 9.76
N MET A 402 -32.85 26.60 10.58
CA MET A 402 -31.47 26.58 10.16
C MET A 402 -30.60 25.79 11.13
N LEU A 403 -29.43 25.34 10.67
CA LEU A 403 -28.36 24.75 11.48
C LEU A 403 -27.05 25.49 11.20
N ILE A 404 -26.38 25.95 12.24
CA ILE A 404 -25.03 26.50 12.19
C ILE A 404 -24.14 25.56 12.97
N LEU A 405 -23.20 24.90 12.28
CA LEU A 405 -22.37 23.81 12.82
C LEU A 405 -20.87 24.14 12.67
N PRO A 406 -20.32 25.02 13.52
CA PRO A 406 -18.95 25.50 13.42
C PRO A 406 -17.92 24.38 13.52
N GLU A 407 -18.10 23.45 14.47
CA GLU A 407 -17.21 22.29 14.65
C GLU A 407 -17.15 21.38 13.41
N ASN A 408 -18.26 21.32 12.69
CA ASN A 408 -18.37 20.52 11.46
C ASN A 408 -18.04 21.33 10.19
N GLN A 409 -17.80 22.65 10.33
CA GLN A 409 -17.47 23.62 9.27
C GLN A 409 -18.52 23.70 8.15
N PHE A 410 -19.79 23.47 8.46
CA PHE A 410 -20.89 23.69 7.53
C PHE A 410 -22.15 24.25 8.20
N ALA A 411 -23.04 24.83 7.40
CA ALA A 411 -24.34 25.29 7.84
C ALA A 411 -25.44 24.87 6.87
N VAL A 412 -26.66 24.80 7.34
CA VAL A 412 -27.84 24.44 6.55
C VAL A 412 -28.95 25.47 6.80
N LEU A 413 -29.42 26.07 5.72
CA LEU A 413 -30.68 26.83 5.74
C LEU A 413 -31.81 25.91 5.33
N ILE A 414 -32.76 25.69 6.19
CA ILE A 414 -33.90 24.77 5.96
C ILE A 414 -35.15 25.59 5.54
N ASN A 415 -35.39 26.72 6.18
CA ASN A 415 -36.46 27.63 5.83
C ASN A 415 -35.92 28.89 5.13
N GLU A 416 -36.16 29.00 3.81
CA GLU A 416 -35.64 30.12 3.02
C GLU A 416 -36.11 31.50 3.50
N ASN A 417 -37.28 31.60 4.20
CA ASN A 417 -37.79 32.85 4.74
C ASN A 417 -36.93 33.43 5.87
N THR A 418 -36.06 32.59 6.49
CA THR A 418 -35.15 33.03 7.57
C THR A 418 -33.73 33.34 7.03
N PHE A 419 -33.55 33.50 5.73
CA PHE A 419 -32.25 33.73 5.11
C PHE A 419 -31.49 34.92 5.70
N ALA A 420 -32.16 36.03 6.03
CA ALA A 420 -31.48 37.20 6.58
C ALA A 420 -30.83 36.89 7.95
N ASP A 421 -31.57 36.24 8.85
CA ASP A 421 -31.08 35.80 10.15
C ASP A 421 -29.96 34.74 9.99
N PHE A 422 -30.12 33.83 9.02
CA PHE A 422 -29.07 32.86 8.68
C PHE A 422 -27.76 33.52 8.24
N ALA A 423 -27.83 34.49 7.36
CA ALA A 423 -26.65 35.19 6.85
C ALA A 423 -25.95 36.01 7.95
N GLU A 424 -26.74 36.66 8.84
CA GLU A 424 -26.19 37.36 10.00
C GLU A 424 -25.43 36.44 10.92
N ARG A 425 -26.06 35.34 11.35
CA ARG A 425 -25.40 34.33 12.23
C ARG A 425 -24.21 33.66 11.57
N LEU A 426 -24.25 33.40 10.27
CA LEU A 426 -23.14 32.79 9.54
C LEU A 426 -21.91 33.69 9.52
N ALA A 427 -22.09 35.01 9.52
CA ALA A 427 -20.99 35.97 9.52
C ALA A 427 -20.12 35.89 10.78
N ASP A 428 -20.67 35.42 11.91
CA ASP A 428 -19.93 35.21 13.15
C ASP A 428 -19.06 33.94 13.13
N HIS A 429 -19.17 33.10 12.08
CA HIS A 429 -18.51 31.79 11.98
C HIS A 429 -17.65 31.67 10.73
N PRO A 430 -16.48 32.35 10.65
CA PRO A 430 -15.59 32.33 9.49
C PRO A 430 -14.96 30.95 9.20
N GLU A 431 -15.00 30.01 10.15
CA GLU A 431 -14.57 28.64 9.99
C GLU A 431 -15.52 27.81 9.10
N ILE A 432 -16.77 28.23 8.93
CA ILE A 432 -17.74 27.57 8.06
C ILE A 432 -17.38 27.85 6.60
N ARG A 433 -17.15 26.80 5.83
CA ARG A 433 -16.75 26.88 4.41
C ARG A 433 -17.79 26.37 3.44
N THR A 434 -18.82 25.70 3.94
CA THR A 434 -19.84 25.06 3.10
C THR A 434 -21.23 25.37 3.65
N VAL A 435 -22.15 25.74 2.76
CA VAL A 435 -23.56 25.92 3.10
C VAL A 435 -24.44 25.06 2.21
N PHE A 436 -25.53 24.55 2.80
CA PHE A 436 -26.63 23.91 2.10
C PHE A 436 -27.88 24.75 2.23
N LEU A 437 -28.48 25.08 1.12
CA LEU A 437 -29.63 25.99 1.04
C LEU A 437 -30.85 25.25 0.51
N ALA A 438 -31.85 25.03 1.37
CA ALA A 438 -33.10 24.38 0.97
C ALA A 438 -34.00 25.42 0.29
N THR A 439 -34.13 25.32 -1.03
CA THR A 439 -35.04 26.10 -1.88
C THR A 439 -35.34 25.33 -3.15
N ASP A 440 -36.60 25.42 -3.63
CA ASP A 440 -37.02 24.77 -4.87
C ASP A 440 -36.70 25.64 -6.12
N TYR A 441 -36.35 26.93 -5.91
CA TYR A 441 -36.19 27.90 -6.98
C TYR A 441 -34.70 28.25 -7.21
N GLU A 442 -34.22 28.02 -8.40
CA GLU A 442 -32.86 28.36 -8.83
C GLU A 442 -32.55 29.86 -8.64
N ILE A 443 -33.53 30.71 -8.93
CA ILE A 443 -33.37 32.18 -8.80
C ILE A 443 -33.13 32.56 -7.34
N ASN A 444 -33.87 31.96 -6.39
CA ASN A 444 -33.68 32.18 -4.96
C ASN A 444 -32.32 31.68 -4.50
N TYR A 445 -31.93 30.48 -4.94
CA TYR A 445 -30.62 29.94 -4.66
C TYR A 445 -29.48 30.86 -5.10
N GLN A 446 -29.51 31.31 -6.36
CA GLN A 446 -28.51 32.21 -6.90
C GLN A 446 -28.46 33.55 -6.18
N SER A 447 -29.63 34.08 -5.79
CA SER A 447 -29.74 35.31 -5.01
C SER A 447 -29.12 35.14 -3.62
N MET A 448 -29.41 34.05 -2.93
CA MET A 448 -28.84 33.75 -1.61
C MET A 448 -27.32 33.57 -1.68
N VAL A 449 -26.81 32.79 -2.65
CA VAL A 449 -25.37 32.58 -2.83
C VAL A 449 -24.60 33.89 -3.06
N LYS A 450 -25.15 34.83 -3.86
CA LYS A 450 -24.51 36.13 -4.10
C LYS A 450 -24.37 36.98 -2.84
N ASN A 451 -25.24 36.78 -1.86
CA ASN A 451 -25.22 37.53 -0.60
C ASN A 451 -24.39 36.85 0.48
N LEU A 452 -23.85 35.62 0.22
CA LEU A 452 -23.00 34.90 1.13
C LEU A 452 -21.57 34.91 0.62
N ASN A 453 -20.62 35.26 1.48
CA ASN A 453 -19.19 35.15 1.18
C ASN A 453 -18.69 33.77 1.60
N ILE A 454 -19.07 32.72 0.84
CA ILE A 454 -18.80 31.33 1.19
C ILE A 454 -18.11 30.59 0.04
N ALA A 455 -17.20 29.66 0.35
CA ALA A 455 -16.43 28.93 -0.65
C ALA A 455 -17.28 27.94 -1.44
N ASN A 456 -18.19 27.23 -0.74
CA ASN A 456 -19.01 26.17 -1.32
C ASN A 456 -20.47 26.37 -0.91
N ALA A 457 -21.37 26.42 -1.89
CA ALA A 457 -22.81 26.44 -1.66
C ALA A 457 -23.48 25.33 -2.48
N TYR A 458 -24.46 24.67 -1.89
CA TYR A 458 -25.20 23.59 -2.53
C TYR A 458 -26.71 23.84 -2.35
N GLN A 459 -27.46 23.64 -3.42
CA GLN A 459 -28.92 23.67 -3.36
C GLN A 459 -29.40 22.32 -2.80
N LEU A 460 -29.92 22.34 -1.58
CA LEU A 460 -30.41 21.12 -0.94
C LEU A 460 -31.66 20.60 -1.67
N TYR A 461 -31.92 19.31 -1.57
CA TYR A 461 -32.99 18.55 -2.23
C TYR A 461 -32.84 18.43 -3.75
N ARG A 462 -32.60 19.53 -4.48
CA ARG A 462 -32.43 19.48 -5.93
C ARG A 462 -31.17 18.74 -6.34
N ASP A 463 -30.03 19.11 -5.80
CA ASP A 463 -28.76 18.40 -6.04
C ASP A 463 -28.86 16.92 -5.66
N TYR A 464 -29.53 16.60 -4.55
CA TYR A 464 -29.75 15.25 -4.10
C TYR A 464 -30.63 14.45 -5.06
N LEU A 465 -31.73 15.04 -5.53
CA LEU A 465 -32.66 14.42 -6.49
C LEU A 465 -32.04 14.26 -7.87
N ASP A 466 -31.20 15.18 -8.31
CA ASP A 466 -30.50 15.09 -9.61
C ASP A 466 -29.44 13.97 -9.57
N HIS A 467 -28.70 13.80 -8.50
CA HIS A 467 -27.82 12.66 -8.31
C HIS A 467 -28.58 11.31 -8.32
N PHE A 468 -29.75 11.27 -7.71
CA PHE A 468 -30.60 10.08 -7.72
C PHE A 468 -31.13 9.75 -9.11
N ARG A 469 -31.51 10.76 -9.90
CA ARG A 469 -31.97 10.59 -11.30
C ARG A 469 -30.85 10.11 -12.23
N LEU A 470 -29.64 10.63 -12.08
CA LEU A 470 -28.47 10.21 -12.87
C LEU A 470 -28.13 8.73 -12.66
N ASN A 471 -28.28 8.24 -11.43
CA ASN A 471 -28.04 6.82 -11.12
C ASN A 471 -29.15 5.89 -11.61
N ARG A 472 -30.39 6.36 -11.76
CA ARG A 472 -31.52 5.58 -12.29
C ARG A 472 -31.50 5.44 -13.82
N GLY A 473 -30.86 6.35 -14.53
CA GLY A 473 -30.76 6.32 -16.00
C GLY A 473 -29.68 5.43 -16.58
N ARG A 474 -28.95 4.67 -15.73
CA ARG A 474 -27.88 3.74 -16.13
C ARG A 474 -28.22 2.26 -15.94
N ASN A 475 -29.48 1.93 -15.67
CA ASN A 475 -30.00 0.54 -15.67
C ASN A 475 -30.76 0.21 -16.95
#